data_8567dc90e56a313ee81ce09ae73fad8e
#
_entry.id   8567dc90e56a313ee81ce09ae73fad8e
#
_cell.length_a   1.000
_cell.length_b   1.000
_cell.length_c   1.000
_cell.angle_alpha   90.00
_cell.angle_beta   90.00
_cell.angle_gamma   90.00
#
_symmetry.space_group_name_H-M   'P 1'
#
loop_
_entity.id
_entity.type
_entity.pdbx_description
1 polymer ?
#
loop_
_entity_poly.entity_id
_entity_poly.type
_entity_poly.pdbx_seq_one_letter_code
_entity_poly.pdbx_strand_id
1 'polypeptide(L)'
;MEGRAAELRSRISLRVGDFLLDLPALKELFAAAKPDYVFHLAAQAFVPASWSDPWSTLENNIRGQLNVLLASIDLGTMPRILVVGSADEYGMVNPAELPIRETNLLRPNSPYAVSKVAQDMLGYQYYASHKLPVVRVRPFNHIGPGQSPSFVTSDFAKQIAEAEAGLHPPVMRVGNLEARRDFSDVRDIVRGYFLAISQGEAGEVYNLGSERSYSIGEVLETLLSASSIQMKVEPDAARLRPSDISVIVADCCKFRSRTGWRAEIPLEQSLQDILDYWRGQVRK
;
A
#
# COMPACT_ATOMS: atom_id res chain seq x y z
N MET A 1 3.00 24.32 12.02
CA MET A 1 3.32 22.95 11.54
C MET A 1 4.82 22.66 11.51
N GLU A 2 5.67 23.60 11.18
CA GLU A 2 7.15 23.40 11.09
C GLU A 2 7.81 22.99 12.42
N GLY A 3 7.42 23.58 13.54
CA GLY A 3 7.98 23.23 14.86
C GLY A 3 7.72 21.77 15.28
N ARG A 4 6.52 21.24 15.01
CA ARG A 4 6.17 19.84 15.30
C ARG A 4 6.93 18.85 14.41
N ALA A 5 7.16 19.22 13.15
CA ALA A 5 7.97 18.41 12.23
C ALA A 5 9.45 18.38 12.64
N ALA A 6 10.01 19.48 13.12
CA ALA A 6 11.37 19.54 13.64
C ALA A 6 11.54 18.71 14.92
N GLU A 7 10.58 18.80 15.85
CA GLU A 7 10.56 17.97 17.07
C GLU A 7 10.49 16.47 16.75
N LEU A 8 9.63 16.07 15.80
CA LEU A 8 9.55 14.67 15.36
C LEU A 8 10.85 14.20 14.72
N ARG A 9 11.50 15.04 13.89
CA ARG A 9 12.79 14.71 13.27
C ARG A 9 13.89 14.46 14.29
N SER A 10 13.94 15.22 15.38
CA SER A 10 14.93 15.01 16.45
C SER A 10 14.78 13.68 17.20
N ARG A 11 13.61 13.04 17.11
CA ARG A 11 13.29 11.75 17.73
C ARG A 11 13.52 10.56 16.79
N ILE A 12 13.87 10.80 15.53
CA ILE A 12 14.09 9.77 14.52
C ILE A 12 15.58 9.50 14.38
N SER A 13 16.00 8.24 14.50
CA SER A 13 17.35 7.80 14.15
C SER A 13 17.29 7.12 12.77
N LEU A 14 17.79 7.81 11.74
CA LEU A 14 17.85 7.25 10.38
C LEU A 14 19.08 6.33 10.25
N ARG A 15 18.86 5.15 9.68
CA ARG A 15 19.92 4.23 9.24
C ARG A 15 19.66 3.86 7.79
N VAL A 16 20.72 3.85 7.00
CA VAL A 16 20.69 3.43 5.59
C VAL A 16 21.35 2.07 5.50
N GLY A 17 20.68 1.12 4.85
CA GLY A 17 21.18 -0.24 4.68
C GLY A 17 20.33 -1.02 3.70
N ASP A 18 20.87 -2.13 3.22
CA ASP A 18 20.17 -3.09 2.37
C ASP A 18 19.90 -4.38 3.16
N PHE A 19 18.64 -4.57 3.62
CA PHE A 19 18.30 -5.78 4.39
C PHE A 19 18.11 -7.03 3.53
N LEU A 20 18.24 -6.94 2.22
CA LEU A 20 18.30 -8.12 1.36
C LEU A 20 19.68 -8.79 1.44
N LEU A 21 20.72 -7.95 1.41
CA LEU A 21 22.10 -8.42 1.27
C LEU A 21 22.82 -8.52 2.62
N ASP A 22 22.40 -7.72 3.60
CA ASP A 22 23.12 -7.58 4.88
C ASP A 22 22.27 -7.96 6.10
N LEU A 23 21.92 -9.25 6.21
CA LEU A 23 21.25 -9.76 7.41
C LEU A 23 22.05 -9.57 8.71
N PRO A 24 23.39 -9.71 8.75
CA PRO A 24 24.17 -9.39 9.94
C PRO A 24 23.98 -7.96 10.41
N ALA A 25 24.11 -6.96 9.53
CA ALA A 25 23.88 -5.55 9.89
C ALA A 25 22.45 -5.28 10.36
N LEU A 26 21.45 -5.94 9.77
CA LEU A 26 20.05 -5.84 10.25
C LEU A 26 19.92 -6.41 11.67
N LYS A 27 20.55 -7.54 11.98
CA LYS A 27 20.57 -8.13 13.34
C LYS A 27 21.25 -7.19 14.35
N GLU A 28 22.38 -6.59 13.99
CA GLU A 28 23.07 -5.60 14.84
C GLU A 28 22.19 -4.38 15.09
N LEU A 29 21.51 -3.89 14.05
CA LEU A 29 20.56 -2.78 14.18
C LEU A 29 19.43 -3.10 15.15
N PHE A 30 18.83 -4.29 15.03
CA PHE A 30 17.76 -4.74 15.93
C PHE A 30 18.26 -4.92 17.37
N ALA A 31 19.44 -5.49 17.55
CA ALA A 31 20.06 -5.66 18.87
C ALA A 31 20.34 -4.30 19.55
N ALA A 32 20.76 -3.28 18.78
CA ALA A 32 21.00 -1.94 19.27
C ALA A 32 19.71 -1.17 19.55
N ALA A 33 18.69 -1.28 18.66
CA ALA A 33 17.45 -0.54 18.75
C ALA A 33 16.46 -1.14 19.78
N LYS A 34 16.49 -2.45 19.97
CA LYS A 34 15.55 -3.21 20.83
C LYS A 34 14.10 -2.78 20.64
N PRO A 35 13.54 -2.86 19.41
CA PRO A 35 12.23 -2.33 19.11
C PRO A 35 11.13 -3.09 19.83
N ASP A 36 10.10 -2.37 20.32
CA ASP A 36 8.84 -2.95 20.78
C ASP A 36 7.93 -3.32 19.60
N TYR A 37 7.98 -2.50 18.52
CA TYR A 37 7.19 -2.65 17.32
C TYR A 37 8.06 -2.57 16.06
N VAL A 38 7.79 -3.45 15.09
CA VAL A 38 8.43 -3.44 13.77
C VAL A 38 7.37 -3.32 12.69
N PHE A 39 7.40 -2.22 11.94
CA PHE A 39 6.57 -2.02 10.76
C PHE A 39 7.41 -2.32 9.51
N HIS A 40 7.22 -3.48 8.91
CA HIS A 40 7.92 -3.82 7.66
C HIS A 40 7.13 -3.31 6.45
N LEU A 41 7.48 -2.12 5.97
CA LEU A 41 6.82 -1.46 4.84
C LEU A 41 7.64 -1.53 3.54
N ALA A 42 8.88 -2.02 3.62
CA ALA A 42 9.77 -2.11 2.47
C ALA A 42 9.33 -3.25 1.54
N ALA A 43 9.03 -2.92 0.30
CA ALA A 43 8.69 -3.88 -0.74
C ALA A 43 8.80 -3.23 -2.12
N GLN A 44 9.02 -4.05 -3.16
CA GLN A 44 8.71 -3.65 -4.52
C GLN A 44 7.19 -3.76 -4.69
N ALA A 45 6.50 -2.61 -4.86
CA ALA A 45 5.04 -2.52 -4.83
C ALA A 45 4.40 -2.25 -6.20
N PHE A 46 5.20 -1.97 -7.24
CA PHE A 46 4.70 -1.64 -8.57
C PHE A 46 4.43 -2.90 -9.39
N VAL A 47 3.16 -3.31 -9.49
CA VAL A 47 2.73 -4.55 -10.16
C VAL A 47 3.29 -4.71 -11.58
N PRO A 48 3.30 -3.68 -12.47
CA PRO A 48 3.87 -3.83 -13.80
C PRO A 48 5.35 -4.26 -13.81
N ALA A 49 6.18 -3.76 -12.87
CA ALA A 49 7.57 -4.19 -12.78
C ALA A 49 7.71 -5.67 -12.44
N SER A 50 6.76 -6.25 -11.71
CA SER A 50 6.79 -7.68 -11.40
C SER A 50 6.59 -8.59 -12.62
N TRP A 51 6.00 -8.08 -13.70
CA TRP A 51 5.86 -8.81 -14.96
C TRP A 51 7.14 -8.75 -15.81
N SER A 52 7.86 -7.63 -15.77
CA SER A 52 9.11 -7.47 -16.51
C SER A 52 10.29 -8.15 -15.82
N ASP A 53 10.32 -8.15 -14.48
CA ASP A 53 11.34 -8.85 -13.67
C ASP A 53 10.68 -9.53 -12.46
N PRO A 54 10.11 -10.74 -12.67
CA PRO A 54 9.46 -11.49 -11.61
C PRO A 54 10.41 -11.86 -10.47
N TRP A 55 11.64 -12.29 -10.81
CA TRP A 55 12.58 -12.76 -9.81
C TRP A 55 13.01 -11.66 -8.85
N SER A 56 13.38 -10.50 -9.36
CA SER A 56 13.73 -9.35 -8.52
C SER A 56 12.60 -8.99 -7.56
N THR A 57 11.33 -9.01 -8.02
CA THR A 57 10.17 -8.76 -7.15
C THR A 57 10.02 -9.82 -6.06
N LEU A 58 10.12 -11.10 -6.42
CA LEU A 58 10.01 -12.21 -5.47
C LEU A 58 11.14 -12.16 -4.44
N GLU A 59 12.38 -12.02 -4.90
CA GLU A 59 13.54 -11.96 -4.00
C GLU A 59 13.45 -10.77 -3.05
N ASN A 60 13.19 -9.58 -3.57
CA ASN A 60 13.08 -8.37 -2.74
C ASN A 60 12.03 -8.53 -1.64
N ASN A 61 10.83 -8.96 -2.00
CA ASN A 61 9.71 -9.01 -1.08
C ASN A 61 9.82 -10.19 -0.10
N ILE A 62 10.15 -11.37 -0.59
CA ILE A 62 10.20 -12.59 0.24
C ILE A 62 11.44 -12.60 1.12
N ARG A 63 12.62 -12.37 0.54
CA ARG A 63 13.88 -12.37 1.28
C ARG A 63 13.96 -11.23 2.29
N GLY A 64 13.50 -10.02 1.91
CA GLY A 64 13.42 -8.88 2.83
C GLY A 64 12.54 -9.17 4.03
N GLN A 65 11.35 -9.75 3.82
CA GLN A 65 10.46 -10.17 4.91
C GLN A 65 11.11 -11.25 5.79
N LEU A 66 11.72 -12.26 5.18
CA LEU A 66 12.39 -13.33 5.91
C LEU A 66 13.53 -12.79 6.79
N ASN A 67 14.34 -11.88 6.27
CA ASN A 67 15.45 -11.28 7.03
C ASN A 67 14.94 -10.48 8.24
N VAL A 68 13.82 -9.73 8.10
CA VAL A 68 13.21 -9.04 9.25
C VAL A 68 12.73 -10.03 10.32
N LEU A 69 12.12 -11.13 9.92
CA LEU A 69 11.67 -12.18 10.85
C LEU A 69 12.84 -12.85 11.55
N LEU A 70 13.91 -13.21 10.81
CA LEU A 70 15.14 -13.79 11.36
C LEU A 70 15.83 -12.83 12.34
N ALA A 71 15.94 -11.55 12.01
CA ALA A 71 16.51 -10.57 12.92
C ALA A 71 15.68 -10.41 14.21
N SER A 72 14.35 -10.59 14.11
CA SER A 72 13.45 -10.46 15.24
C SER A 72 13.50 -11.63 16.23
N ILE A 73 13.67 -12.86 15.74
CA ILE A 73 13.77 -14.03 16.64
C ILE A 73 15.09 -14.09 17.39
N ASP A 74 16.17 -13.50 16.85
CA ASP A 74 17.46 -13.46 17.50
C ASP A 74 17.52 -12.44 18.67
N LEU A 75 16.54 -11.55 18.76
CA LEU A 75 16.38 -10.67 19.91
C LEU A 75 15.83 -11.45 21.11
N GLY A 76 16.45 -11.51 22.20
CA GLY A 76 15.88 -12.13 23.42
C GLY A 76 14.52 -11.54 23.83
N THR A 77 14.15 -10.37 23.28
CA THR A 77 12.83 -9.74 23.38
C THR A 77 12.11 -9.89 22.04
N MET A 78 10.90 -10.46 22.04
CA MET A 78 10.12 -10.66 20.81
C MET A 78 9.32 -9.39 20.47
N PRO A 79 9.75 -8.55 19.50
CA PRO A 79 8.97 -7.38 19.11
C PRO A 79 7.67 -7.81 18.44
N ARG A 80 6.62 -6.98 18.55
CA ARG A 80 5.44 -7.18 17.71
C ARG A 80 5.76 -6.73 16.29
N ILE A 81 5.37 -7.52 15.30
CA ILE A 81 5.67 -7.25 13.90
C ILE A 81 4.39 -7.08 13.11
N LEU A 82 4.30 -6.00 12.35
CA LEU A 82 3.28 -5.83 11.33
C LEU A 82 3.85 -6.31 9.98
N VAL A 83 3.24 -7.35 9.42
CA VAL A 83 3.48 -7.81 8.06
C VAL A 83 2.41 -7.21 7.15
N VAL A 84 2.86 -6.44 6.17
CA VAL A 84 1.97 -5.77 5.21
C VAL A 84 1.88 -6.58 3.93
N GLY A 85 0.75 -7.27 3.79
CA GLY A 85 0.33 -7.96 2.58
C GLY A 85 -0.28 -7.02 1.54
N SER A 86 -1.28 -7.49 0.81
CA SER A 86 -2.01 -6.73 -0.21
C SER A 86 -3.38 -7.36 -0.50
N ALA A 87 -4.37 -6.57 -0.89
CA ALA A 87 -5.61 -7.08 -1.48
C ALA A 87 -5.37 -7.88 -2.77
N ASP A 88 -4.26 -7.64 -3.47
CA ASP A 88 -3.89 -8.40 -4.68
C ASP A 88 -3.65 -9.89 -4.39
N GLU A 89 -3.44 -10.29 -3.13
CA GLU A 89 -3.35 -11.70 -2.73
C GLU A 89 -4.62 -12.48 -3.05
N TYR A 90 -5.79 -11.84 -2.98
CA TYR A 90 -7.07 -12.44 -3.32
C TYR A 90 -7.23 -12.66 -4.83
N GLY A 91 -6.56 -11.84 -5.65
CA GLY A 91 -6.49 -11.98 -7.10
C GLY A 91 -7.86 -11.98 -7.76
N MET A 92 -8.14 -13.01 -8.57
CA MET A 92 -9.40 -13.15 -9.30
C MET A 92 -10.53 -13.60 -8.37
N VAL A 93 -11.26 -12.64 -7.82
CA VAL A 93 -12.42 -12.87 -6.94
C VAL A 93 -13.69 -12.98 -7.77
N ASN A 94 -14.53 -13.98 -7.48
CA ASN A 94 -15.85 -14.09 -8.11
C ASN A 94 -16.76 -12.96 -7.59
N PRO A 95 -17.58 -12.30 -8.43
CA PRO A 95 -18.52 -11.27 -7.97
C PRO A 95 -19.42 -11.70 -6.80
N ALA A 96 -19.79 -12.98 -6.71
CA ALA A 96 -20.57 -13.51 -5.59
C ALA A 96 -19.79 -13.59 -4.26
N GLU A 97 -18.47 -13.44 -4.29
CA GLU A 97 -17.60 -13.44 -3.10
C GLU A 97 -17.32 -12.02 -2.57
N LEU A 98 -17.91 -10.99 -3.17
CA LEU A 98 -17.78 -9.60 -2.72
C LEU A 98 -18.81 -9.26 -1.63
N PRO A 99 -18.46 -8.38 -0.65
CA PRO A 99 -17.14 -7.83 -0.41
C PRO A 99 -16.15 -8.87 0.12
N ILE A 100 -14.84 -8.64 -0.13
CA ILE A 100 -13.76 -9.59 0.15
C ILE A 100 -13.47 -9.66 1.64
N ARG A 101 -13.55 -10.85 2.21
CA ARG A 101 -13.21 -11.16 3.62
C ARG A 101 -11.85 -11.83 3.71
N GLU A 102 -11.27 -11.83 4.90
CA GLU A 102 -10.00 -12.51 5.18
C GLU A 102 -10.06 -14.03 4.94
N THR A 103 -11.26 -14.61 4.93
CA THR A 103 -11.51 -16.03 4.64
C THR A 103 -11.62 -16.36 3.15
N ASN A 104 -11.66 -15.37 2.27
CA ASN A 104 -11.66 -15.62 0.83
C ASN A 104 -10.36 -16.32 0.41
N LEU A 105 -10.46 -17.19 -0.59
CA LEU A 105 -9.29 -17.90 -1.13
C LEU A 105 -8.30 -16.92 -1.75
N LEU A 106 -7.02 -17.17 -1.56
CA LEU A 106 -5.95 -16.45 -2.21
C LEU A 106 -5.73 -17.04 -3.61
N ARG A 107 -5.91 -16.21 -4.63
CA ARG A 107 -5.77 -16.58 -6.05
C ARG A 107 -4.90 -15.56 -6.78
N PRO A 108 -3.61 -15.38 -6.32
CA PRO A 108 -2.72 -14.35 -6.85
C PRO A 108 -2.56 -14.50 -8.36
N ASN A 109 -2.71 -13.38 -9.09
CA ASN A 109 -2.68 -13.36 -10.54
C ASN A 109 -1.50 -12.55 -11.12
N SER A 110 -0.51 -12.22 -10.29
CA SER A 110 0.72 -11.54 -10.70
C SER A 110 1.91 -12.01 -9.84
N PRO A 111 3.16 -11.88 -10.31
CA PRO A 111 4.32 -12.20 -9.48
C PRO A 111 4.40 -11.35 -8.20
N TYR A 112 3.97 -10.08 -8.26
CA TYR A 112 3.81 -9.25 -7.07
C TYR A 112 2.84 -9.88 -6.07
N ALA A 113 1.64 -10.26 -6.51
CA ALA A 113 0.63 -10.87 -5.64
C ALA A 113 1.15 -12.18 -5.01
N VAL A 114 1.86 -13.01 -5.77
CA VAL A 114 2.53 -14.23 -5.26
C VAL A 114 3.54 -13.87 -4.17
N SER A 115 4.35 -12.82 -4.37
CA SER A 115 5.31 -12.39 -3.36
C SER A 115 4.62 -11.93 -2.07
N LYS A 116 3.46 -11.27 -2.19
CA LYS A 116 2.67 -10.81 -1.04
C LYS A 116 2.04 -11.97 -0.27
N VAL A 117 1.50 -12.98 -0.97
CA VAL A 117 1.04 -14.23 -0.33
C VAL A 117 2.19 -14.89 0.44
N ALA A 118 3.39 -14.96 -0.14
CA ALA A 118 4.55 -15.54 0.54
C ALA A 118 4.93 -14.73 1.80
N GLN A 119 4.93 -13.40 1.75
CA GLN A 119 5.18 -12.54 2.91
C GLN A 119 4.14 -12.77 4.02
N ASP A 120 2.85 -12.80 3.67
CA ASP A 120 1.74 -13.06 4.59
C ASP A 120 1.91 -14.43 5.27
N MET A 121 2.15 -15.50 4.47
CA MET A 121 2.30 -16.86 5.00
C MET A 121 3.58 -17.04 5.82
N LEU A 122 4.69 -16.37 5.49
CA LEU A 122 5.89 -16.34 6.34
C LEU A 122 5.56 -15.70 7.69
N GLY A 123 4.82 -14.60 7.72
CA GLY A 123 4.36 -13.99 8.97
C GLY A 123 3.57 -14.96 9.84
N TYR A 124 2.61 -15.69 9.27
CA TYR A 124 1.85 -16.71 9.97
C TYR A 124 2.74 -17.88 10.44
N GLN A 125 3.63 -18.36 9.59
CA GLN A 125 4.53 -19.49 9.93
C GLN A 125 5.44 -19.14 11.12
N TYR A 126 6.01 -17.93 11.17
CA TYR A 126 6.84 -17.50 12.29
C TYR A 126 6.06 -17.32 13.59
N TYR A 127 4.82 -16.87 13.52
CA TYR A 127 3.92 -16.90 14.67
C TYR A 127 3.67 -18.34 15.15
N ALA A 128 3.28 -19.23 14.25
CA ALA A 128 2.92 -20.61 14.61
C ALA A 128 4.11 -21.39 15.20
N SER A 129 5.30 -21.27 14.59
CA SER A 129 6.48 -22.08 14.94
C SER A 129 7.35 -21.43 16.02
N HIS A 130 7.55 -20.12 15.99
CA HIS A 130 8.46 -19.40 16.88
C HIS A 130 7.74 -18.56 17.94
N LYS A 131 6.40 -18.51 17.91
CA LYS A 131 5.58 -17.67 18.80
C LYS A 131 5.88 -16.18 18.67
N LEU A 132 6.49 -15.77 17.55
CA LEU A 132 6.75 -14.37 17.28
C LEU A 132 5.42 -13.63 17.13
N PRO A 133 5.15 -12.53 17.86
CA PRO A 133 3.85 -11.87 17.85
C PRO A 133 3.63 -11.06 16.56
N VAL A 134 3.36 -11.74 15.47
CA VAL A 134 3.11 -11.17 14.13
C VAL A 134 1.63 -10.86 13.98
N VAL A 135 1.29 -9.67 13.51
CA VAL A 135 -0.02 -9.30 13.00
C VAL A 135 0.10 -9.04 11.51
N ARG A 136 -0.84 -9.56 10.72
CA ARG A 136 -0.83 -9.42 9.27
C ARG A 136 -1.96 -8.51 8.82
N VAL A 137 -1.71 -7.66 7.84
CA VAL A 137 -2.75 -6.81 7.25
C VAL A 137 -2.73 -6.94 5.73
N ARG A 138 -3.90 -6.91 5.13
CA ARG A 138 -4.09 -6.88 3.67
C ARG A 138 -4.75 -5.55 3.31
N PRO A 139 -3.95 -4.48 3.13
CA PRO A 139 -4.49 -3.20 2.73
C PRO A 139 -5.01 -3.27 1.29
N PHE A 140 -6.15 -2.63 1.07
CA PHE A 140 -6.67 -2.34 -0.26
C PHE A 140 -5.96 -1.10 -0.82
N ASN A 141 -6.36 -0.62 -2.00
CA ASN A 141 -5.63 0.49 -2.61
C ASN A 141 -5.65 1.70 -1.67
N HIS A 142 -4.49 2.26 -1.40
CA HIS A 142 -4.38 3.47 -0.61
C HIS A 142 -3.61 4.54 -1.37
N ILE A 143 -4.04 5.78 -1.19
CA ILE A 143 -3.62 6.94 -1.96
C ILE A 143 -3.31 8.11 -1.03
N GLY A 144 -2.49 9.04 -1.52
CA GLY A 144 -2.18 10.25 -0.77
C GLY A 144 -1.06 11.07 -1.41
N PRO A 145 -0.83 12.30 -0.92
CA PRO A 145 0.26 13.15 -1.35
C PRO A 145 1.62 12.43 -1.25
N GLY A 146 2.46 12.59 -2.27
CA GLY A 146 3.79 11.97 -2.34
C GLY A 146 3.82 10.56 -2.93
N GLN A 147 2.68 9.97 -3.27
CA GLN A 147 2.66 8.70 -4.00
C GLN A 147 3.31 8.85 -5.38
N SER A 148 4.05 7.81 -5.80
CA SER A 148 4.70 7.78 -7.12
C SER A 148 3.69 7.98 -8.27
N PRO A 149 4.04 8.72 -9.33
CA PRO A 149 3.21 8.86 -10.53
C PRO A 149 3.08 7.56 -11.34
N SER A 150 3.70 6.48 -10.92
CA SER A 150 3.44 5.14 -11.46
C SER A 150 2.04 4.59 -11.07
N PHE A 151 1.37 5.22 -10.09
CA PHE A 151 0.03 4.87 -9.64
C PHE A 151 -1.02 5.83 -10.18
N VAL A 152 -2.17 5.30 -10.57
CA VAL A 152 -3.18 5.97 -11.39
C VAL A 152 -3.67 7.31 -10.83
N THR A 153 -3.94 7.43 -9.54
CA THR A 153 -4.45 8.68 -8.93
C THR A 153 -3.39 9.77 -8.95
N SER A 154 -2.15 9.40 -8.65
CA SER A 154 -1.00 10.30 -8.68
C SER A 154 -0.61 10.69 -10.11
N ASP A 155 -0.71 9.76 -11.06
CA ASP A 155 -0.47 10.04 -12.48
C ASP A 155 -1.49 11.04 -13.04
N PHE A 156 -2.78 10.82 -12.79
CA PHE A 156 -3.82 11.74 -13.25
C PHE A 156 -3.64 13.14 -12.66
N ALA A 157 -3.40 13.24 -11.35
CA ALA A 157 -3.16 14.52 -10.69
C ALA A 157 -1.91 15.24 -11.22
N LYS A 158 -0.85 14.48 -11.52
CA LYS A 158 0.38 15.02 -12.13
C LYS A 158 0.10 15.56 -13.54
N GLN A 159 -0.57 14.79 -14.39
CA GLN A 159 -0.93 15.24 -15.76
C GLN A 159 -1.75 16.53 -15.73
N ILE A 160 -2.72 16.66 -14.78
CA ILE A 160 -3.49 17.89 -14.60
C ILE A 160 -2.58 19.05 -14.20
N ALA A 161 -1.76 18.86 -13.16
CA ALA A 161 -0.90 19.92 -12.64
C ALA A 161 0.11 20.42 -13.68
N GLU A 162 0.69 19.51 -14.48
CA GLU A 162 1.61 19.85 -15.57
C GLU A 162 0.91 20.61 -16.72
N ALA A 163 -0.32 20.22 -17.08
CA ALA A 163 -1.11 20.91 -18.06
C ALA A 163 -1.57 22.32 -17.58
N GLU A 164 -2.00 22.44 -16.30
CA GLU A 164 -2.32 23.73 -15.67
C GLU A 164 -1.12 24.69 -15.66
N ALA A 165 0.09 24.18 -15.53
CA ALA A 165 1.33 24.97 -15.58
C ALA A 165 1.82 25.25 -17.01
N GLY A 166 1.13 24.75 -18.05
CA GLY A 166 1.51 24.93 -19.45
C GLY A 166 2.73 24.10 -19.88
N LEU A 167 3.13 23.10 -19.09
CA LEU A 167 4.29 22.24 -19.40
C LEU A 167 3.96 21.19 -20.46
N HIS A 168 2.68 20.79 -20.54
CA HIS A 168 2.18 19.84 -21.52
C HIS A 168 0.82 20.30 -22.07
N PRO A 169 0.44 19.84 -23.30
CA PRO A 169 -0.91 20.05 -23.81
C PRO A 169 -1.98 19.52 -22.84
N PRO A 170 -3.19 20.09 -22.79
CA PRO A 170 -4.26 19.65 -21.92
C PRO A 170 -4.91 18.35 -22.40
N VAL A 171 -4.10 17.27 -22.44
CA VAL A 171 -4.51 15.92 -22.85
C VAL A 171 -4.23 14.94 -21.73
N MET A 172 -5.29 14.28 -21.27
CA MET A 172 -5.24 13.23 -20.24
C MET A 172 -5.10 11.87 -20.91
N ARG A 173 -3.97 11.19 -20.71
CA ARG A 173 -3.74 9.83 -21.19
C ARG A 173 -4.24 8.82 -20.18
N VAL A 174 -5.14 7.92 -20.61
CA VAL A 174 -5.82 6.97 -19.70
C VAL A 174 -5.71 5.53 -20.19
N GLY A 175 -5.72 4.58 -19.22
CA GLY A 175 -5.90 3.15 -19.48
C GLY A 175 -7.34 2.71 -19.33
N ASN A 176 -7.57 1.57 -18.64
CA ASN A 176 -8.89 1.04 -18.36
C ASN A 176 -9.61 1.87 -17.28
N LEU A 177 -10.70 2.55 -17.66
CA LEU A 177 -11.51 3.38 -16.77
C LEU A 177 -12.63 2.59 -16.06
N GLU A 178 -12.95 1.39 -16.52
CA GLU A 178 -14.05 0.60 -15.97
C GLU A 178 -13.65 -0.21 -14.72
N ALA A 179 -12.36 -0.44 -14.51
CA ALA A 179 -11.88 -1.17 -13.35
C ALA A 179 -12.26 -0.44 -12.05
N ARG A 180 -12.79 -1.20 -11.07
CA ARG A 180 -13.25 -0.65 -9.79
C ARG A 180 -12.32 -1.06 -8.66
N ARG A 181 -11.96 -0.09 -7.81
CA ARG A 181 -11.03 -0.29 -6.69
C ARG A 181 -11.59 0.33 -5.42
N ASP A 182 -11.26 -0.29 -4.31
CA ASP A 182 -11.48 0.27 -2.97
C ASP A 182 -10.29 1.17 -2.64
N PHE A 183 -10.52 2.47 -2.60
CA PHE A 183 -9.50 3.47 -2.28
C PHE A 183 -9.68 4.00 -0.87
N SER A 184 -8.59 4.02 -0.10
CA SER A 184 -8.51 4.64 1.23
C SER A 184 -7.44 5.72 1.24
N ASP A 185 -7.58 6.71 2.10
CA ASP A 185 -6.51 7.66 2.37
C ASP A 185 -5.36 6.99 3.13
N VAL A 186 -4.13 7.31 2.75
CA VAL A 186 -2.93 6.76 3.41
C VAL A 186 -2.88 7.09 4.91
N ARG A 187 -3.45 8.22 5.34
CA ARG A 187 -3.52 8.63 6.75
C ARG A 187 -4.41 7.68 7.57
N ASP A 188 -5.52 7.23 6.98
CA ASP A 188 -6.38 6.21 7.59
C ASP A 188 -5.68 4.86 7.65
N ILE A 189 -4.97 4.48 6.59
CA ILE A 189 -4.22 3.22 6.55
C ILE A 189 -3.10 3.20 7.59
N VAL A 190 -2.34 4.30 7.74
CA VAL A 190 -1.28 4.40 8.77
C VAL A 190 -1.87 4.30 10.18
N ARG A 191 -3.02 4.92 10.44
CA ARG A 191 -3.77 4.75 11.69
C ARG A 191 -4.21 3.30 11.89
N GLY A 192 -4.67 2.65 10.81
CA GLY A 192 -5.00 1.22 10.81
C GLY A 192 -3.80 0.32 11.13
N TYR A 193 -2.63 0.60 10.55
CA TYR A 193 -1.40 -0.15 10.85
C TYR A 193 -1.01 -0.05 12.31
N PHE A 194 -1.09 1.15 12.90
CA PHE A 194 -0.81 1.33 14.31
C PHE A 194 -1.81 0.58 15.21
N LEU A 195 -3.09 0.62 14.89
CA LEU A 195 -4.11 -0.13 15.62
C LEU A 195 -3.95 -1.65 15.44
N ALA A 196 -3.59 -2.10 14.25
CA ALA A 196 -3.34 -3.52 13.99
C ALA A 196 -2.18 -4.04 14.85
N ILE A 197 -1.04 -3.35 14.86
CA ILE A 197 0.12 -3.81 15.64
C ILE A 197 -0.10 -3.68 17.15
N SER A 198 -0.83 -2.68 17.63
CA SER A 198 -1.06 -2.44 19.07
C SER A 198 -2.20 -3.26 19.66
N GLN A 199 -3.28 -3.49 18.91
CA GLN A 199 -4.53 -4.10 19.40
C GLN A 199 -4.93 -5.38 18.66
N GLY A 200 -4.36 -5.64 17.46
CA GLY A 200 -4.62 -6.84 16.70
C GLY A 200 -4.19 -8.09 17.45
N GLU A 201 -4.79 -9.22 17.15
CA GLU A 201 -4.41 -10.51 17.75
C GLU A 201 -3.21 -11.08 16.97
N ALA A 202 -2.21 -11.58 17.70
CA ALA A 202 -1.04 -12.19 17.10
C ALA A 202 -1.43 -13.46 16.32
N GLY A 203 -0.88 -13.62 15.11
CA GLY A 203 -1.22 -14.71 14.20
C GLY A 203 -2.41 -14.38 13.28
N GLU A 204 -3.20 -13.36 13.60
CA GLU A 204 -4.38 -12.99 12.80
C GLU A 204 -4.04 -12.10 11.59
N VAL A 205 -4.95 -12.09 10.62
CA VAL A 205 -4.89 -11.23 9.44
C VAL A 205 -6.13 -10.35 9.39
N TYR A 206 -5.97 -9.10 8.93
CA TYR A 206 -7.05 -8.12 8.84
C TYR A 206 -7.02 -7.39 7.51
N ASN A 207 -8.20 -7.24 6.89
CA ASN A 207 -8.40 -6.36 5.76
C ASN A 207 -8.47 -4.88 6.20
N LEU A 208 -7.86 -4.00 5.42
CA LEU A 208 -7.96 -2.54 5.59
C LEU A 208 -8.37 -1.90 4.26
N GLY A 209 -9.55 -1.30 4.23
CA GLY A 209 -10.13 -0.65 3.07
C GLY A 209 -11.24 0.32 3.45
N SER A 210 -11.74 1.07 2.49
CA SER A 210 -12.84 2.01 2.69
C SER A 210 -14.21 1.32 2.69
N GLU A 211 -14.28 0.06 2.27
CA GLU A 211 -15.50 -0.70 2.02
C GLU A 211 -16.38 -0.08 0.90
N ARG A 212 -15.77 0.75 0.05
CA ARG A 212 -16.42 1.39 -1.11
C ARG A 212 -15.58 1.17 -2.36
N SER A 213 -16.24 0.84 -3.46
CA SER A 213 -15.54 0.69 -4.74
C SER A 213 -15.86 1.84 -5.68
N TYR A 214 -14.82 2.42 -6.26
CA TYR A 214 -14.90 3.49 -7.25
C TYR A 214 -14.29 3.02 -8.56
N SER A 215 -14.92 3.33 -9.70
CA SER A 215 -14.28 3.12 -10.99
C SER A 215 -13.10 4.10 -11.17
N ILE A 216 -12.14 3.73 -11.99
CA ILE A 216 -11.05 4.64 -12.37
C ILE A 216 -11.62 5.87 -13.10
N GLY A 217 -12.76 5.70 -13.81
CA GLY A 217 -13.50 6.80 -14.43
C GLY A 217 -14.04 7.79 -13.41
N GLU A 218 -14.70 7.33 -12.33
CA GLU A 218 -15.19 8.19 -11.24
C GLU A 218 -14.04 8.98 -10.55
N VAL A 219 -12.88 8.33 -10.37
CA VAL A 219 -11.68 8.98 -9.85
C VAL A 219 -11.18 10.08 -10.80
N LEU A 220 -11.14 9.79 -12.10
CA LEU A 220 -10.73 10.75 -13.13
C LEU A 220 -11.70 11.95 -13.17
N GLU A 221 -13.00 11.70 -13.19
CA GLU A 221 -14.03 12.77 -13.21
C GLU A 221 -13.91 13.68 -12.00
N THR A 222 -13.66 13.12 -10.81
CA THR A 222 -13.44 13.90 -9.59
C THR A 222 -12.22 14.81 -9.73
N LEU A 223 -11.10 14.29 -10.23
CA LEU A 223 -9.90 15.10 -10.45
C LEU A 223 -10.09 16.16 -11.55
N LEU A 224 -10.76 15.82 -12.65
CA LEU A 224 -11.05 16.76 -13.72
C LEU A 224 -11.97 17.90 -13.28
N SER A 225 -12.94 17.62 -12.39
CA SER A 225 -13.83 18.66 -11.82
C SER A 225 -13.08 19.63 -10.90
N ALA A 226 -11.95 19.21 -10.33
CA ALA A 226 -11.06 20.06 -9.53
C ALA A 226 -9.97 20.77 -10.36
N SER A 227 -9.89 20.49 -11.67
CA SER A 227 -8.95 21.14 -12.59
C SER A 227 -9.41 22.56 -12.94
N SER A 228 -8.44 23.47 -13.07
CA SER A 228 -8.67 24.85 -13.53
C SER A 228 -8.76 24.97 -15.05
N ILE A 229 -8.50 23.91 -15.80
CA ILE A 229 -8.51 23.87 -17.26
C ILE A 229 -9.33 22.68 -17.78
N GLN A 230 -9.87 22.81 -18.99
CA GLN A 230 -10.48 21.67 -19.66
C GLN A 230 -9.41 20.76 -20.25
N MET A 231 -9.53 19.46 -20.00
CA MET A 231 -8.63 18.44 -20.56
C MET A 231 -9.36 17.52 -21.52
N LYS A 232 -8.70 17.17 -22.62
CA LYS A 232 -9.19 16.13 -23.55
C LYS A 232 -8.73 14.76 -23.03
N VAL A 233 -9.66 13.85 -22.79
CA VAL A 233 -9.33 12.48 -22.37
C VAL A 233 -9.05 11.61 -23.61
N GLU A 234 -7.90 10.96 -23.67
CA GLU A 234 -7.50 10.08 -24.76
C GLU A 234 -7.01 8.73 -24.23
N PRO A 235 -7.55 7.60 -24.75
CA PRO A 235 -7.05 6.28 -24.40
C PRO A 235 -5.60 6.07 -24.87
N ASP A 236 -4.82 5.37 -24.04
CA ASP A 236 -3.44 4.99 -24.32
C ASP A 236 -3.28 3.48 -24.10
N ALA A 237 -3.06 2.73 -25.19
CA ALA A 237 -2.91 1.28 -25.14
C ALA A 237 -1.71 0.82 -24.28
N ALA A 238 -0.66 1.64 -24.15
CA ALA A 238 0.49 1.32 -23.31
C ALA A 238 0.16 1.31 -21.80
N ARG A 239 -1.00 1.86 -21.42
CA ARG A 239 -1.50 1.90 -20.04
C ARG A 239 -2.45 0.75 -19.68
N LEU A 240 -2.78 -0.12 -20.64
CA LEU A 240 -3.61 -1.30 -20.41
C LEU A 240 -2.78 -2.40 -19.74
N ARG A 241 -3.38 -3.12 -18.80
CA ARG A 241 -2.74 -4.25 -18.11
C ARG A 241 -3.18 -5.56 -18.73
N PRO A 242 -2.29 -6.59 -18.82
CA PRO A 242 -2.62 -7.90 -19.38
C PRO A 242 -3.74 -8.63 -18.61
N SER A 243 -3.85 -8.40 -17.31
CA SER A 243 -4.86 -9.00 -16.44
C SER A 243 -5.36 -7.93 -15.49
N ASP A 244 -6.60 -7.48 -15.70
CA ASP A 244 -7.22 -6.47 -14.85
C ASP A 244 -8.40 -7.10 -14.10
N ILE A 245 -8.35 -6.99 -12.76
CA ILE A 245 -9.45 -7.44 -11.89
C ILE A 245 -10.55 -6.39 -11.99
N SER A 246 -11.78 -6.81 -12.33
CA SER A 246 -12.87 -5.88 -12.59
C SER A 246 -13.31 -5.10 -11.36
N VAL A 247 -13.45 -5.77 -10.20
CA VAL A 247 -13.91 -5.14 -8.95
C VAL A 247 -13.13 -5.68 -7.75
N ILE A 248 -12.66 -4.78 -6.90
CA ILE A 248 -12.07 -5.10 -5.59
C ILE A 248 -12.73 -4.19 -4.56
N VAL A 249 -13.29 -4.78 -3.49
CA VAL A 249 -13.88 -4.06 -2.35
C VAL A 249 -13.72 -4.88 -1.07
N ALA A 250 -13.28 -4.23 0.01
CA ALA A 250 -13.01 -4.87 1.29
C ALA A 250 -14.29 -5.13 2.10
N ASP A 251 -14.28 -6.20 2.90
CA ASP A 251 -15.03 -6.31 4.14
C ASP A 251 -14.03 -6.12 5.30
N CYS A 252 -14.17 -5.04 6.08
CA CYS A 252 -13.32 -4.72 7.21
C CYS A 252 -13.99 -5.01 8.56
N CYS A 253 -15.11 -5.77 8.60
CA CYS A 253 -15.88 -6.05 9.81
C CYS A 253 -15.03 -6.68 10.90
N LYS A 254 -14.12 -7.61 10.58
CA LYS A 254 -13.21 -8.25 11.52
C LYS A 254 -12.31 -7.23 12.22
N PHE A 255 -11.65 -6.37 11.45
CA PHE A 255 -10.75 -5.35 11.99
C PHE A 255 -11.51 -4.28 12.78
N ARG A 256 -12.65 -3.82 12.25
CA ARG A 256 -13.52 -2.86 12.94
C ARG A 256 -14.03 -3.38 14.27
N SER A 257 -14.45 -4.63 14.35
CA SER A 257 -14.91 -5.26 15.60
C SER A 257 -13.81 -5.34 16.64
N ARG A 258 -12.55 -5.51 16.20
CA ARG A 258 -11.40 -5.61 17.10
C ARG A 258 -10.90 -4.27 17.60
N THR A 259 -10.91 -3.23 16.75
CA THR A 259 -10.19 -1.97 17.00
C THR A 259 -11.06 -0.71 16.93
N GLY A 260 -12.29 -0.82 16.46
CA GLY A 260 -13.14 0.33 16.17
C GLY A 260 -12.75 1.09 14.90
N TRP A 261 -11.69 0.68 14.19
CA TRP A 261 -11.16 1.39 13.03
C TRP A 261 -12.15 1.45 11.86
N ARG A 262 -12.17 2.60 11.20
CA ARG A 262 -12.85 2.83 9.91
C ARG A 262 -12.03 3.82 9.09
N ALA A 263 -12.14 3.76 7.77
CA ALA A 263 -11.69 4.84 6.91
C ALA A 263 -12.62 6.05 7.11
N GLU A 264 -12.05 7.22 7.39
CA GLU A 264 -12.78 8.45 7.76
C GLU A 264 -12.62 9.56 6.73
N ILE A 265 -11.52 9.56 5.97
CA ILE A 265 -11.21 10.61 5.01
C ILE A 265 -11.90 10.29 3.68
N PRO A 266 -12.78 11.18 3.17
CA PRO A 266 -13.45 10.97 1.89
C PRO A 266 -12.45 10.90 0.72
N LEU A 267 -12.82 10.14 -0.33
CA LEU A 267 -11.99 10.00 -1.53
C LEU A 267 -11.70 11.37 -2.18
N GLU A 268 -12.71 12.22 -2.24
CA GLU A 268 -12.64 13.55 -2.85
C GLU A 268 -11.57 14.41 -2.16
N GLN A 269 -11.50 14.35 -0.82
CA GLN A 269 -10.46 15.05 -0.06
C GLN A 269 -9.06 14.52 -0.37
N SER A 270 -8.91 13.21 -0.44
CA SER A 270 -7.63 12.58 -0.77
C SER A 270 -7.17 12.96 -2.17
N LEU A 271 -8.08 12.97 -3.14
CA LEU A 271 -7.77 13.35 -4.53
C LEU A 271 -7.41 14.84 -4.65
N GLN A 272 -8.12 15.72 -3.92
CA GLN A 272 -7.77 17.13 -3.86
C GLN A 272 -6.37 17.34 -3.27
N ASP A 273 -6.06 16.68 -2.15
CA ASP A 273 -4.76 16.78 -1.49
C ASP A 273 -3.62 16.29 -2.41
N ILE A 274 -3.87 15.22 -3.21
CA ILE A 274 -2.91 14.71 -4.21
C ILE A 274 -2.70 15.73 -5.34
N LEU A 275 -3.78 16.33 -5.84
CA LEU A 275 -3.68 17.34 -6.90
C LEU A 275 -2.91 18.57 -6.42
N ASP A 276 -3.21 19.06 -5.22
CA ASP A 276 -2.52 20.21 -4.64
C ASP A 276 -1.04 19.93 -4.34
N TYR A 277 -0.71 18.69 -3.95
CA TYR A 277 0.68 18.25 -3.84
C TYR A 277 1.40 18.38 -5.18
N TRP A 278 0.83 17.86 -6.29
CA TRP A 278 1.46 17.94 -7.61
C TRP A 278 1.54 19.36 -8.14
N ARG A 279 0.52 20.20 -7.93
CA ARG A 279 0.58 21.64 -8.22
C ARG A 279 1.76 22.32 -7.50
N GLY A 280 2.03 21.90 -6.25
CA GLY A 280 3.18 22.38 -5.49
C GLY A 280 4.53 21.85 -5.98
N GLN A 281 4.59 20.64 -6.58
CA GLN A 281 5.83 20.08 -7.14
C GLN A 281 6.19 20.70 -8.49
N VAL A 282 5.20 20.96 -9.34
CA VAL A 282 5.39 21.50 -10.69
C VAL A 282 5.83 22.97 -10.68
N ARG A 283 5.52 23.71 -9.61
CA ARG A 283 5.92 25.13 -9.45
C ARG A 283 7.33 25.33 -8.91
N LYS A 284 8.00 24.23 -8.51
CA LYS A 284 9.40 24.25 -8.03
C LYS A 284 10.39 24.06 -9.16
#